data_ee3e91652f8ecb333589d32fae2d98b8
#
_entry.id   ee3e91652f8ecb333589d32fae2d98b8
#
_cell.length_a   1.000
_cell.length_b   1.000
_cell.length_c   1.000
_cell.angle_alpha   90.00
_cell.angle_beta   90.00
_cell.angle_gamma   90.00
#
_symmetry.space_group_name_H-M   'P 1'
#
loop_
_entity.id
_entity.type
_entity.pdbx_description
1 polymer ?
#
loop_
_entity_poly.entity_id
_entity_poly.type
_entity_poly.pdbx_seq_one_letter_code
_entity_poly.pdbx_strand_id
1 'polypeptide(L)'
;MSNVARGRVPDLGGGAARRRAVGFTLIELLTVIAVTAILAASAVPMFERIIADARVVEAGNTFRSALELARSDATVRAVRVGVCRSANANGPAPSCSGAAEGTFGAGDWAAGWMIYAKADVNAGDDFEAGDVLIRRQGPLGTTTAGTRAMLWAPGPGTIVFNWNGVRIAGPVGAFAIDHGTPVAARPTPLLSERASCLAVNAAGRLGSARPVAGVCS
;
A
#
# COMPACT_ATOMS: atom_id res chain seq x y z
N MET A 1 -79.43 -28.07 -47.05
CA MET A 1 -79.99 -27.64 -45.76
C MET A 1 -79.04 -28.11 -44.67
N SER A 2 -78.11 -27.28 -44.23
CA SER A 2 -77.16 -27.65 -43.21
C SER A 2 -77.16 -26.55 -42.14
N ASN A 3 -77.65 -26.91 -40.94
CA ASN A 3 -77.65 -26.07 -39.77
C ASN A 3 -76.28 -26.05 -39.14
N VAL A 4 -75.59 -24.91 -39.17
CA VAL A 4 -74.34 -24.69 -38.42
C VAL A 4 -74.70 -24.18 -37.04
N ALA A 5 -74.44 -25.01 -36.03
CA ALA A 5 -74.57 -24.64 -34.62
C ALA A 5 -73.44 -23.70 -34.24
N ARG A 6 -73.76 -22.47 -33.79
CA ARG A 6 -72.77 -21.53 -33.23
C ARG A 6 -72.43 -21.97 -31.80
N GLY A 7 -71.25 -22.46 -31.61
CA GLY A 7 -70.67 -22.71 -30.30
C GLY A 7 -70.42 -21.39 -29.52
N ARG A 8 -70.98 -21.29 -28.34
CA ARG A 8 -70.86 -20.18 -27.38
C ARG A 8 -69.47 -20.36 -26.66
N VAL A 9 -68.55 -19.45 -26.91
CA VAL A 9 -67.29 -19.41 -26.18
C VAL A 9 -67.54 -18.92 -24.75
N PRO A 10 -67.09 -19.63 -23.70
CA PRO A 10 -67.21 -19.14 -22.33
C PRO A 10 -66.22 -17.98 -22.11
N ASP A 11 -66.78 -16.88 -21.63
CA ASP A 11 -66.04 -15.68 -21.23
C ASP A 11 -65.22 -16.00 -19.93
N LEU A 12 -63.96 -16.26 -20.06
CA LEU A 12 -63.05 -16.38 -18.90
C LEU A 12 -62.74 -14.98 -18.36
N GLY A 13 -63.64 -14.41 -17.64
CA GLY A 13 -63.45 -13.19 -16.87
C GLY A 13 -62.42 -13.38 -15.81
N GLY A 14 -61.14 -13.27 -16.22
CA GLY A 14 -59.98 -13.19 -15.33
C GLY A 14 -60.02 -11.86 -14.57
N GLY A 15 -60.66 -11.85 -13.41
CA GLY A 15 -60.60 -10.75 -12.47
C GLY A 15 -59.13 -10.54 -12.01
N ALA A 16 -58.45 -9.63 -12.68
CA ALA A 16 -57.14 -9.15 -12.20
C ALA A 16 -57.32 -8.50 -10.83
N ALA A 17 -57.03 -9.25 -9.77
CA ALA A 17 -57.00 -8.72 -8.42
C ALA A 17 -56.00 -7.54 -8.40
N ARG A 18 -56.51 -6.32 -8.40
CA ARG A 18 -55.74 -5.11 -8.18
C ARG A 18 -55.07 -5.24 -6.81
N ARG A 19 -53.79 -5.61 -6.78
CA ARG A 19 -52.97 -5.50 -5.59
C ARG A 19 -52.97 -4.03 -5.18
N ARG A 20 -53.59 -3.72 -4.06
CA ARG A 20 -53.50 -2.38 -3.45
C ARG A 20 -52.03 -2.11 -3.19
N ALA A 21 -51.48 -1.13 -3.87
CA ALA A 21 -50.16 -0.60 -3.53
C ALA A 21 -50.29 0.05 -2.14
N VAL A 22 -49.69 -0.56 -1.14
CA VAL A 22 -49.58 0.02 0.20
C VAL A 22 -48.53 1.09 0.11
N GLY A 23 -48.91 2.34 0.23
CA GLY A 23 -47.94 3.46 0.28
C GLY A 23 -47.29 3.53 1.65
N PHE A 24 -46.04 3.95 1.68
CA PHE A 24 -45.31 4.22 2.92
C PHE A 24 -45.90 5.44 3.64
N THR A 25 -45.97 5.37 4.95
CA THR A 25 -46.34 6.53 5.77
C THR A 25 -45.15 7.47 5.94
N LEU A 26 -45.44 8.78 6.13
CA LEU A 26 -44.38 9.77 6.35
C LEU A 26 -43.53 9.44 7.59
N ILE A 27 -44.18 8.92 8.64
CA ILE A 27 -43.45 8.55 9.88
C ILE A 27 -42.54 7.34 9.67
N GLU A 28 -42.95 6.38 8.83
CA GLU A 28 -42.12 5.22 8.50
C GLU A 28 -40.85 5.64 7.73
N LEU A 29 -40.99 6.59 6.78
CA LEU A 29 -39.84 7.16 6.07
C LEU A 29 -38.90 7.90 7.02
N LEU A 30 -39.43 8.72 7.94
CA LEU A 30 -38.65 9.46 8.92
C LEU A 30 -37.88 8.52 9.87
N THR A 31 -38.54 7.43 10.34
CA THR A 31 -37.83 6.46 11.21
C THR A 31 -36.71 5.73 10.49
N VAL A 32 -36.90 5.35 9.24
CA VAL A 32 -35.84 4.72 8.43
C VAL A 32 -34.67 5.66 8.23
N ILE A 33 -34.92 6.93 7.89
CA ILE A 33 -33.83 7.92 7.73
C ILE A 33 -33.11 8.14 9.05
N ALA A 34 -33.79 8.25 10.17
CA ALA A 34 -33.19 8.42 11.48
C ALA A 34 -32.27 7.25 11.86
N VAL A 35 -32.74 6.01 11.68
CA VAL A 35 -31.95 4.80 11.96
C VAL A 35 -30.75 4.70 11.03
N THR A 36 -30.93 4.93 9.73
CA THR A 36 -29.81 4.89 8.77
C THR A 36 -28.76 5.96 9.04
N ALA A 37 -29.17 7.16 9.48
CA ALA A 37 -28.24 8.23 9.86
C ALA A 37 -27.37 7.84 11.07
N ILE A 38 -27.96 7.20 12.10
CA ILE A 38 -27.21 6.71 13.26
C ILE A 38 -26.21 5.62 12.87
N LEU A 39 -26.64 4.67 12.04
CA LEU A 39 -25.76 3.59 11.56
C LEU A 39 -24.62 4.14 10.68
N ALA A 40 -24.91 5.10 9.79
CA ALA A 40 -23.92 5.74 8.95
C ALA A 40 -22.87 6.50 9.78
N ALA A 41 -23.30 7.23 10.82
CA ALA A 41 -22.40 7.96 11.70
C ALA A 41 -21.41 7.05 12.44
N SER A 42 -21.79 5.83 12.79
CA SER A 42 -20.91 4.86 13.43
C SER A 42 -19.98 4.13 12.44
N ALA A 43 -20.35 4.02 11.18
CA ALA A 43 -19.59 3.31 10.16
C ALA A 43 -18.35 4.09 9.71
N VAL A 44 -18.42 5.42 9.59
CA VAL A 44 -17.32 6.28 9.06
C VAL A 44 -16.00 6.06 9.80
N PRO A 45 -15.88 6.14 11.14
CA PRO A 45 -14.61 5.98 11.83
C PRO A 45 -14.03 4.56 11.70
N MET A 46 -14.87 3.55 11.48
CA MET A 46 -14.41 2.19 11.24
C MET A 46 -13.77 2.04 9.87
N PHE A 47 -14.35 2.66 8.84
CA PHE A 47 -13.79 2.64 7.47
C PHE A 47 -12.42 3.32 7.39
N GLU A 48 -12.22 4.45 8.06
CA GLU A 48 -10.93 5.13 8.08
C GLU A 48 -9.81 4.24 8.62
N ARG A 49 -10.09 3.48 9.68
CA ARG A 49 -9.13 2.52 10.25
C ARG A 49 -8.80 1.38 9.30
N ILE A 50 -9.79 0.81 8.64
CA ILE A 50 -9.60 -0.27 7.67
C ILE A 50 -8.75 0.21 6.49
N ILE A 51 -9.01 1.42 5.99
CA ILE A 51 -8.24 2.01 4.89
C ILE A 51 -6.79 2.26 5.32
N ALA A 52 -6.57 2.75 6.54
CA ALA A 52 -5.22 2.98 7.07
C ALA A 52 -4.43 1.64 7.17
N ASP A 53 -5.04 0.61 7.74
CA ASP A 53 -4.43 -0.72 7.85
C ASP A 53 -4.11 -1.32 6.46
N ALA A 54 -5.01 -1.18 5.49
CA ALA A 54 -4.80 -1.64 4.13
C ALA A 54 -3.60 -0.95 3.46
N ARG A 55 -3.40 0.35 3.69
CA ARG A 55 -2.25 1.11 3.16
C ARG A 55 -0.93 0.65 3.76
N VAL A 56 -0.89 0.31 5.04
CA VAL A 56 0.32 -0.24 5.68
C VAL A 56 0.71 -1.57 5.05
N VAL A 57 -0.27 -2.45 4.85
CA VAL A 57 -0.06 -3.75 4.19
C VAL A 57 0.41 -3.56 2.73
N GLU A 58 -0.22 -2.66 1.98
CA GLU A 58 0.16 -2.34 0.60
C GLU A 58 1.59 -1.80 0.52
N ALA A 59 1.95 -0.85 1.38
CA ALA A 59 3.30 -0.28 1.44
C ALA A 59 4.34 -1.37 1.72
N GLY A 60 4.07 -2.24 2.69
CA GLY A 60 4.94 -3.35 3.04
C GLY A 60 5.13 -4.35 1.89
N ASN A 61 4.05 -4.74 1.25
CA ASN A 61 4.10 -5.67 0.12
C ASN A 61 4.81 -5.06 -1.10
N THR A 62 4.56 -3.78 -1.39
CA THR A 62 5.20 -3.07 -2.50
C THR A 62 6.71 -2.97 -2.28
N PHE A 63 7.13 -2.61 -1.07
CA PHE A 63 8.57 -2.50 -0.77
C PHE A 63 9.23 -3.89 -0.73
N ARG A 64 8.58 -4.89 -0.13
CA ARG A 64 9.07 -6.27 -0.14
C ARG A 64 9.29 -6.77 -1.56
N SER A 65 8.32 -6.59 -2.45
CA SER A 65 8.44 -7.01 -3.86
C SER A 65 9.58 -6.28 -4.59
N ALA A 66 9.84 -5.01 -4.24
CA ALA A 66 10.96 -4.26 -4.78
C ALA A 66 12.32 -4.85 -4.36
N LEU A 67 12.46 -5.24 -3.09
CA LEU A 67 13.67 -5.88 -2.58
C LEU A 67 13.88 -7.29 -3.16
N GLU A 68 12.80 -8.07 -3.29
CA GLU A 68 12.85 -9.39 -3.91
C GLU A 68 13.24 -9.29 -5.40
N LEU A 69 12.69 -8.30 -6.12
CA LEU A 69 13.08 -8.00 -7.49
C LEU A 69 14.56 -7.64 -7.60
N ALA A 70 15.04 -6.73 -6.76
CA ALA A 70 16.44 -6.31 -6.79
C ALA A 70 17.39 -7.49 -6.53
N ARG A 71 17.05 -8.32 -5.55
CA ARG A 71 17.81 -9.54 -5.25
C ARG A 71 17.83 -10.53 -6.41
N SER A 72 16.67 -10.77 -7.03
CA SER A 72 16.51 -11.65 -8.18
C SER A 72 17.29 -11.13 -9.39
N ASP A 73 17.17 -9.83 -9.69
CA ASP A 73 17.90 -9.19 -10.79
C ASP A 73 19.41 -9.23 -10.58
N ALA A 74 19.89 -9.09 -9.35
CA ALA A 74 21.30 -9.22 -9.03
C ALA A 74 21.84 -10.61 -9.41
N THR A 75 21.09 -11.66 -9.10
CA THR A 75 21.48 -13.03 -9.43
C THR A 75 21.37 -13.35 -10.91
N VAL A 76 20.29 -12.88 -11.57
CA VAL A 76 20.03 -13.15 -12.98
C VAL A 76 21.04 -12.42 -13.89
N ARG A 77 21.34 -11.16 -13.57
CA ARG A 77 22.29 -10.34 -14.35
C ARG A 77 23.75 -10.56 -13.95
N ALA A 78 23.98 -11.28 -12.84
CA ALA A 78 25.31 -11.47 -12.26
C ALA A 78 26.07 -10.15 -11.97
N VAL A 79 25.34 -9.10 -11.56
CA VAL A 79 25.87 -7.77 -11.20
C VAL A 79 25.38 -7.32 -9.84
N ARG A 80 25.96 -6.23 -9.32
CA ARG A 80 25.41 -5.58 -8.12
C ARG A 80 24.11 -4.85 -8.48
N VAL A 81 23.07 -5.02 -7.68
CA VAL A 81 21.79 -4.28 -7.82
C VAL A 81 21.52 -3.54 -6.53
N GLY A 82 21.31 -2.23 -6.66
CA GLY A 82 20.98 -1.33 -5.58
C GLY A 82 19.50 -0.99 -5.55
N VAL A 83 18.98 -0.76 -4.35
CA VAL A 83 17.70 -0.11 -4.09
C VAL A 83 18.01 1.11 -3.24
N CYS A 84 17.83 2.31 -3.77
CA CYS A 84 18.05 3.52 -2.98
C CYS A 84 16.75 4.31 -2.79
N ARG A 85 16.66 4.96 -1.64
CA ARG A 85 15.62 5.94 -1.38
C ARG A 85 15.73 7.11 -2.35
N SER A 86 14.59 7.62 -2.82
CA SER A 86 14.54 8.72 -3.76
C SER A 86 13.29 9.57 -3.55
N ALA A 87 13.48 10.84 -3.23
CA ALA A 87 12.37 11.80 -3.15
C ALA A 87 11.88 12.25 -4.53
N ASN A 88 12.70 12.07 -5.56
CA ASN A 88 12.42 12.46 -6.95
C ASN A 88 12.38 11.28 -7.92
N ALA A 89 12.07 10.06 -7.45
CA ALA A 89 12.08 8.84 -8.25
C ALA A 89 11.29 8.96 -9.57
N ASN A 90 10.19 9.71 -9.58
CA ASN A 90 9.35 9.94 -10.77
C ASN A 90 9.76 11.17 -11.58
N GLY A 91 10.78 11.90 -11.15
CA GLY A 91 11.29 13.09 -11.84
C GLY A 91 12.03 12.77 -13.14
N PRO A 92 12.36 13.81 -13.92
CA PRO A 92 13.11 13.66 -15.18
C PRO A 92 14.56 13.22 -14.96
N ALA A 93 15.16 13.55 -13.82
CA ALA A 93 16.51 13.17 -13.41
C ALA A 93 16.46 12.57 -12.00
N PRO A 94 16.07 11.31 -11.86
CA PRO A 94 15.95 10.65 -10.56
C PRO A 94 17.35 10.43 -9.96
N SER A 95 17.42 10.60 -8.64
CA SER A 95 18.67 10.43 -7.87
C SER A 95 18.40 9.75 -6.54
N CYS A 96 19.41 9.10 -5.97
CA CYS A 96 19.34 8.64 -4.59
C CYS A 96 19.28 9.83 -3.64
N SER A 97 18.39 9.78 -2.66
CA SER A 97 18.18 10.83 -1.68
C SER A 97 19.04 10.59 -0.44
N GLY A 98 19.66 11.66 0.06
CA GLY A 98 20.37 11.64 1.33
C GLY A 98 19.46 11.39 2.54
N ALA A 99 20.04 11.34 3.73
CA ALA A 99 19.35 11.02 4.98
C ALA A 99 18.25 12.02 5.38
N ALA A 100 18.32 13.26 4.88
CA ALA A 100 17.46 14.36 5.31
C ALA A 100 16.17 14.54 4.49
N GLU A 101 15.98 13.77 3.42
CA GLU A 101 14.86 13.96 2.50
C GLU A 101 13.72 12.98 2.77
N GLY A 102 12.52 13.52 2.85
CA GLY A 102 11.28 12.78 3.06
C GLY A 102 10.33 13.49 4.02
N THR A 103 9.04 13.21 3.91
CA THR A 103 8.00 13.81 4.75
C THR A 103 8.12 13.43 6.22
N PHE A 104 8.68 12.26 6.50
CA PHE A 104 8.86 11.71 7.85
C PHE A 104 10.29 11.89 8.38
N GLY A 105 11.11 12.71 7.72
CA GLY A 105 12.48 13.00 8.11
C GLY A 105 13.49 11.96 7.63
N ALA A 106 14.66 11.94 8.27
CA ALA A 106 15.74 11.04 7.92
C ALA A 106 15.30 9.57 8.01
N GLY A 107 15.53 8.80 6.97
CA GLY A 107 15.15 7.39 6.92
C GLY A 107 13.78 7.08 6.29
N ASP A 108 13.06 8.09 5.81
CA ASP A 108 11.74 7.87 5.17
C ASP A 108 11.86 7.28 3.76
N TRP A 109 11.55 6.01 3.64
CA TRP A 109 11.48 5.30 2.36
C TRP A 109 10.12 5.46 1.67
N ALA A 110 9.10 5.94 2.36
CA ALA A 110 7.78 6.19 1.76
C ALA A 110 7.78 7.37 0.79
N ALA A 111 8.84 8.19 0.77
CA ALA A 111 9.06 9.22 -0.23
C ALA A 111 9.27 8.65 -1.65
N GLY A 112 9.69 7.38 -1.74
CA GLY A 112 9.94 6.67 -2.97
C GLY A 112 11.31 6.01 -2.99
N TRP A 113 11.55 5.16 -3.99
CA TRP A 113 12.83 4.47 -4.22
C TRP A 113 13.05 4.14 -5.68
N MET A 114 14.29 3.81 -5.99
CA MET A 114 14.72 3.34 -7.30
C MET A 114 15.45 2.02 -7.16
N ILE A 115 15.33 1.16 -8.17
CA ILE A 115 16.10 -0.08 -8.33
C ILE A 115 16.98 0.08 -9.55
N TYR A 116 18.26 -0.20 -9.42
CA TYR A 116 19.24 -0.02 -10.49
C TYR A 116 20.33 -1.09 -10.43
N ALA A 117 20.83 -1.47 -11.60
CA ALA A 117 22.00 -2.33 -11.74
C ALA A 117 23.25 -1.48 -11.91
N LYS A 118 24.30 -1.80 -11.16
CA LYS A 118 25.59 -1.11 -11.25
C LYS A 118 26.30 -1.47 -12.54
N ALA A 119 26.78 -0.44 -13.24
CA ALA A 119 27.63 -0.61 -14.41
C ALA A 119 29.06 -0.96 -14.02
N ASP A 120 29.57 -0.37 -12.92
CA ASP A 120 30.90 -0.64 -12.35
C ASP A 120 30.75 -1.25 -10.95
N VAL A 121 31.32 -2.43 -10.75
CA VAL A 121 31.32 -3.14 -9.48
C VAL A 121 32.21 -2.48 -8.41
N ASN A 122 33.12 -1.59 -8.80
CA ASN A 122 33.99 -0.85 -7.92
C ASN A 122 33.49 0.55 -7.57
N ALA A 123 32.39 0.99 -8.22
CA ALA A 123 31.76 2.27 -7.93
C ALA A 123 31.03 2.25 -6.58
N GLY A 124 30.66 3.43 -6.11
CA GLY A 124 29.87 3.61 -4.89
C GLY A 124 28.53 2.85 -4.90
N ASP A 125 27.86 2.78 -3.76
CA ASP A 125 26.61 2.04 -3.61
C ASP A 125 25.41 2.77 -4.19
N ASP A 126 25.46 4.09 -4.31
CA ASP A 126 24.37 4.92 -4.83
C ASP A 126 24.27 4.86 -6.37
N PHE A 127 23.12 5.32 -6.89
CA PHE A 127 22.89 5.41 -8.32
C PHE A 127 23.78 6.49 -8.96
N GLU A 128 24.54 6.10 -9.97
CA GLU A 128 25.51 6.94 -10.67
C GLU A 128 25.28 6.93 -12.19
N ALA A 129 25.98 7.85 -12.85
CA ALA A 129 25.95 7.92 -14.32
C ALA A 129 26.51 6.62 -14.92
N GLY A 130 25.76 6.02 -15.83
CA GLY A 130 26.07 4.74 -16.46
C GLY A 130 25.35 3.55 -15.85
N ASP A 131 24.82 3.65 -14.64
CA ASP A 131 24.01 2.61 -14.03
C ASP A 131 22.68 2.43 -14.78
N VAL A 132 22.19 1.20 -14.82
CA VAL A 132 20.96 0.85 -15.52
C VAL A 132 19.79 0.93 -14.54
N LEU A 133 18.91 1.90 -14.73
CA LEU A 133 17.68 2.02 -13.96
C LEU A 133 16.71 0.89 -14.33
N ILE A 134 16.34 0.05 -13.36
CA ILE A 134 15.44 -1.11 -13.53
C ILE A 134 13.99 -0.70 -13.26
N ARG A 135 13.75 -0.07 -12.11
CA ARG A 135 12.40 0.31 -11.66
C ARG A 135 12.42 1.55 -10.81
N ARG A 136 11.35 2.29 -10.84
CA ARG A 136 11.10 3.46 -10.00
C ARG A 136 9.78 3.29 -9.25
N GLN A 137 9.75 3.76 -8.02
CA GLN A 137 8.55 3.87 -7.20
C GLN A 137 8.49 5.27 -6.64
N GLY A 138 7.46 5.99 -6.98
CA GLY A 138 7.16 7.29 -6.38
C GLY A 138 6.63 7.16 -4.96
N PRO A 139 6.23 8.29 -4.36
CA PRO A 139 5.74 8.33 -2.99
C PRO A 139 4.59 7.35 -2.75
N LEU A 140 4.64 6.65 -1.61
CA LEU A 140 3.56 5.77 -1.17
C LEU A 140 2.45 6.61 -0.52
N GLY A 141 1.27 6.65 -1.16
CA GLY A 141 0.10 7.39 -0.66
C GLY A 141 0.14 8.90 -0.93
N THR A 142 -0.86 9.61 -0.43
CA THR A 142 -0.98 11.06 -0.58
C THR A 142 -0.21 11.79 0.52
N THR A 143 0.18 13.05 0.25
CA THR A 143 0.92 13.90 1.19
C THR A 143 0.10 14.38 2.39
N THR A 144 -1.19 14.03 2.49
CA THR A 144 -2.06 14.45 3.57
C THR A 144 -1.68 13.72 4.86
N ALA A 145 -1.37 14.48 5.90
CA ALA A 145 -1.05 13.96 7.23
C ALA A 145 -2.15 13.00 7.73
N GLY A 146 -1.75 11.88 8.33
CA GLY A 146 -2.65 10.86 8.87
C GLY A 146 -3.11 9.78 7.88
N THR A 147 -2.88 9.93 6.58
CA THR A 147 -3.33 8.97 5.57
C THR A 147 -2.20 8.23 4.86
N ARG A 148 -0.95 8.58 5.13
CA ARG A 148 0.23 8.02 4.48
C ARG A 148 0.83 6.88 5.30
N ALA A 149 1.19 5.78 4.64
CA ALA A 149 2.02 4.77 5.28
C ALA A 149 3.43 5.32 5.51
N MET A 150 3.97 5.09 6.71
CA MET A 150 5.36 5.33 7.03
C MET A 150 6.16 4.07 6.69
N LEU A 151 7.26 4.24 5.97
CA LEU A 151 8.23 3.19 5.71
C LEU A 151 9.61 3.73 6.10
N TRP A 152 10.06 3.41 7.30
CA TRP A 152 11.21 4.04 7.91
C TRP A 152 12.28 3.00 8.30
N ALA A 153 13.55 3.32 8.04
CA ALA A 153 14.68 2.58 8.54
C ALA A 153 15.85 3.53 8.86
N PRO A 154 16.51 3.37 10.01
CA PRO A 154 17.72 4.14 10.30
C PRO A 154 18.87 3.69 9.42
N GLY A 155 19.82 4.60 9.15
CA GLY A 155 21.06 4.28 8.46
C GLY A 155 21.09 4.69 6.98
N PRO A 156 21.91 4.03 6.17
CA PRO A 156 22.12 4.41 4.78
C PRO A 156 20.84 4.30 3.95
N GLY A 157 20.69 5.22 3.02
CA GLY A 157 19.54 5.30 2.11
C GLY A 157 19.57 4.28 0.97
N THR A 158 20.52 3.36 0.97
CA THR A 158 20.74 2.41 -0.13
C THR A 158 20.92 1.00 0.42
N ILE A 159 20.31 0.02 -0.21
CA ILE A 159 20.47 -1.42 0.01
C ILE A 159 21.09 -2.00 -1.24
N VAL A 160 22.16 -2.78 -1.10
CA VAL A 160 22.82 -3.39 -2.25
C VAL A 160 22.90 -4.91 -2.09
N PHE A 161 22.49 -5.60 -3.14
CA PHE A 161 22.67 -7.04 -3.32
C PHE A 161 23.79 -7.29 -4.31
N ASN A 162 24.66 -8.25 -4.00
CA ASN A 162 25.67 -8.70 -4.94
C ASN A 162 25.13 -9.77 -5.91
N TRP A 163 25.94 -10.20 -6.85
CA TRP A 163 25.60 -11.18 -7.89
C TRP A 163 25.10 -12.55 -7.37
N ASN A 164 25.34 -12.91 -6.12
CA ASN A 164 24.80 -14.14 -5.50
C ASN A 164 23.58 -13.87 -4.60
N GLY A 165 23.01 -12.66 -4.63
CA GLY A 165 21.82 -12.29 -3.87
C GLY A 165 22.06 -12.05 -2.38
N VAL A 166 23.31 -11.94 -1.95
CA VAL A 166 23.70 -11.55 -0.58
C VAL A 166 23.64 -10.04 -0.46
N ARG A 167 23.11 -9.55 0.65
CA ARG A 167 23.13 -8.12 0.98
C ARG A 167 24.53 -7.70 1.41
N ILE A 168 25.12 -6.74 0.72
CA ILE A 168 26.46 -6.22 1.01
C ILE A 168 26.45 -4.83 1.61
N ALA A 169 25.37 -4.05 1.41
CA ALA A 169 25.14 -2.75 2.02
C ALA A 169 23.68 -2.56 2.36
N GLY A 170 23.39 -1.62 3.24
CA GLY A 170 22.01 -1.23 3.60
C GLY A 170 21.82 -0.97 5.08
N PRO A 171 20.62 -0.49 5.46
CA PRO A 171 20.26 -0.27 6.84
C PRO A 171 20.47 -1.51 7.71
N VAL A 172 20.99 -1.27 8.92
CA VAL A 172 21.10 -2.31 9.95
C VAL A 172 19.77 -2.33 10.72
N GLY A 173 19.14 -3.51 10.79
CA GLY A 173 17.84 -3.66 11.45
C GLY A 173 16.69 -3.82 10.46
N ALA A 174 15.48 -3.65 10.97
CA ALA A 174 14.26 -3.82 10.20
C ALA A 174 13.67 -2.48 9.77
N PHE A 175 12.97 -2.50 8.63
CA PHE A 175 12.12 -1.40 8.20
C PHE A 175 10.85 -1.40 9.03
N ALA A 176 10.53 -0.27 9.62
CA ALA A 176 9.28 -0.06 10.31
C ALA A 176 8.21 0.44 9.33
N ILE A 177 7.11 -0.26 9.24
CA ILE A 177 5.98 0.07 8.39
C ILE A 177 4.79 0.33 9.29
N ASP A 178 4.33 1.58 9.34
CA ASP A 178 3.24 2.02 10.20
C ASP A 178 2.36 3.05 9.49
N HIS A 179 1.19 3.31 10.05
CA HIS A 179 0.39 4.48 9.72
C HIS A 179 0.59 5.50 10.83
N GLY A 180 0.91 6.70 10.50
CA GLY A 180 1.11 7.70 11.55
C GLY A 180 1.37 9.10 11.04
N THR A 181 1.21 10.03 11.95
CA THR A 181 1.70 11.39 11.78
C THR A 181 3.22 11.38 11.80
N PRO A 182 3.86 12.19 10.93
CA PRO A 182 5.31 12.33 10.94
C PRO A 182 5.75 12.76 12.34
N VAL A 183 6.60 11.97 12.97
CA VAL A 183 7.19 12.38 14.25
C VAL A 183 8.50 13.08 13.93
N ALA A 184 8.40 14.37 13.71
CA ALA A 184 9.49 15.23 13.25
C ALA A 184 10.73 15.29 14.18
N ALA A 185 10.76 14.59 15.31
CA ALA A 185 11.79 14.76 16.32
C ALA A 185 12.14 13.50 17.11
N ARG A 186 11.78 12.29 16.67
CA ARG A 186 12.15 11.08 17.45
C ARG A 186 13.20 10.27 16.73
N PRO A 187 14.33 9.91 17.36
CA PRO A 187 15.37 9.07 16.77
C PRO A 187 14.87 7.64 16.46
N THR A 188 13.81 7.21 17.13
CA THR A 188 13.08 5.96 16.88
C THR A 188 11.59 6.22 17.09
N PRO A 189 10.75 6.17 16.04
CA PRO A 189 9.31 6.29 16.23
C PRO A 189 8.80 5.11 17.05
N LEU A 190 8.00 5.40 18.09
CA LEU A 190 7.22 4.37 18.75
C LEU A 190 6.15 3.91 17.77
N LEU A 191 6.24 2.65 17.37
CA LEU A 191 5.34 2.05 16.40
C LEU A 191 4.01 1.68 17.04
N SER A 192 2.94 1.73 16.27
CA SER A 192 1.64 1.23 16.70
C SER A 192 1.66 -0.30 16.85
N GLU A 193 0.73 -0.85 17.60
CA GLU A 193 0.56 -2.31 17.71
C GLU A 193 0.24 -3.00 16.36
N ARG A 194 -0.18 -2.21 15.38
CA ARG A 194 -0.52 -2.66 14.03
C ARG A 194 0.62 -2.54 13.04
N ALA A 195 1.72 -1.92 13.45
CA ALA A 195 2.89 -1.79 12.61
C ALA A 195 3.47 -3.16 12.22
N SER A 196 4.16 -3.20 11.11
CA SER A 196 4.89 -4.37 10.61
C SER A 196 6.37 -4.04 10.50
N CYS A 197 7.20 -5.00 10.80
CA CYS A 197 8.65 -4.91 10.65
C CYS A 197 9.09 -5.78 9.47
N LEU A 198 9.82 -5.23 8.53
CA LEU A 198 10.42 -5.95 7.41
C LEU A 198 11.94 -5.92 7.57
N ALA A 199 12.55 -7.08 7.79
CA ALA A 199 14.00 -7.20 7.93
C ALA A 199 14.63 -7.82 6.69
N VAL A 200 15.83 -7.34 6.33
CA VAL A 200 16.69 -7.95 5.32
C VAL A 200 17.95 -8.45 6.02
N ASN A 201 18.10 -9.74 6.16
CA ASN A 201 19.28 -10.31 6.81
C ASN A 201 20.52 -10.24 5.89
N ALA A 202 21.71 -10.58 6.42
CA ALA A 202 22.95 -10.56 5.65
C ALA A 202 22.90 -11.49 4.42
N ALA A 203 22.19 -12.62 4.49
CA ALA A 203 22.01 -13.51 3.34
C ALA A 203 21.00 -12.97 2.30
N GLY A 204 20.51 -11.73 2.45
CA GLY A 204 19.54 -11.12 1.55
C GLY A 204 18.11 -11.70 1.68
N ARG A 205 17.81 -12.49 2.71
CA ARG A 205 16.47 -13.03 2.93
C ARG A 205 15.60 -12.00 3.63
N LEU A 206 14.36 -11.90 3.18
CA LEU A 206 13.35 -11.01 3.73
C LEU A 206 12.53 -11.75 4.79
N GLY A 207 12.44 -11.16 5.97
CA GLY A 207 11.59 -11.61 7.07
C GLY A 207 10.62 -10.52 7.47
N SER A 208 9.43 -10.89 7.95
CA SER A 208 8.48 -9.96 8.55
C SER A 208 8.20 -10.37 9.98
N ALA A 209 8.08 -9.38 10.86
CA ALA A 209 7.73 -9.57 12.26
C ALA A 209 6.79 -8.45 12.73
N ARG A 210 6.21 -8.61 13.89
CA ARG A 210 5.54 -7.50 14.59
C ARG A 210 6.54 -6.76 15.47
N PRO A 211 6.36 -5.46 15.70
CA PRO A 211 7.21 -4.74 16.61
C PRO A 211 7.10 -5.30 18.04
N VAL A 212 8.21 -5.33 18.75
CA VAL A 212 8.25 -5.68 20.18
C VAL A 212 8.51 -4.40 20.96
N ALA A 213 7.64 -4.09 21.91
CA ALA A 213 7.70 -2.85 22.70
C ALA A 213 7.77 -1.57 21.82
N GLY A 214 7.07 -1.57 20.68
CA GLY A 214 7.04 -0.44 19.75
C GLY A 214 8.31 -0.24 18.92
N VAL A 215 9.17 -1.25 18.82
CA VAL A 215 10.43 -1.19 18.09
C VAL A 215 10.54 -2.40 17.14
N CYS A 216 11.06 -2.17 15.93
CA CYS A 216 11.51 -3.21 15.02
C CYS A 216 12.97 -3.56 15.31
N SER A 217 13.23 -4.76 15.77
CA SER A 217 14.57 -5.30 16.06
C SER A 217 14.99 -6.34 15.02
#